data_efa058b85c3fa8913ec00f784e26349e
#
_entry.id   efa058b85c3fa8913ec00f784e26349e
#
_cell.length_a   1.000
_cell.length_b   1.000
_cell.length_c   1.000
_cell.angle_alpha   90.00
_cell.angle_beta   90.00
_cell.angle_gamma   90.00
#
_symmetry.space_group_name_H-M   'P 1'
#
loop_
_entity.id
_entity.type
_entity.pdbx_description
1 polymer ?
#
loop_
_entity_poly.entity_id
_entity_poly.type
_entity_poly.pdbx_seq_one_letter_code
_entity_poly.pdbx_strand_id
1 'polypeptide(L)'
;MHACIRAVRFAFLPVLLFSVTALSAQQPGQLPTPKEGDYVSHDFHFKSGETLPELRMHYATFGTPVRDANGRVTNAVLLLHGTTGSGGQFLAPQFASVLFGRGQLLDVTRYYVILADNIGHGKSSKPSDGMHAHFPQYDYDDMVRSQHELLEKGLGVNHLRLILGTSMGCMHSWVWGETYPNFMDALMPLACQPVQIAGRNRVWRKMVIDGVRDDSDWKNGEYTAQPRAALSIAAAMFYVAGSAPLQIQKSLPTRDAADAASEDYVKRFVASHDANDLLYAVNASRNYDPSPQLEKISVPVMFVNSADDFINPPELGIAEREIQRVNKGRLVLIPISEQTHGHGTHTWAAVWQQYLKELLEASQH
;
A
#
# COMPACT_ATOMS: atom_id res chain seq x y z
N MET A 1 -56.03 26.18 74.15
CA MET A 1 -54.96 26.51 73.26
C MET A 1 -54.82 25.38 72.24
N HIS A 2 -55.42 25.52 71.08
CA HIS A 2 -55.39 24.49 70.07
C HIS A 2 -54.42 24.93 68.93
N ALA A 3 -53.33 24.14 68.71
CA ALA A 3 -52.37 24.37 67.67
C ALA A 3 -52.77 23.57 66.40
N CYS A 4 -53.03 24.27 65.34
CA CYS A 4 -53.38 23.73 64.01
C CYS A 4 -52.09 23.38 63.26
N ILE A 5 -51.86 22.11 62.95
CA ILE A 5 -50.75 21.65 62.09
C ILE A 5 -51.28 21.63 60.66
N ARG A 6 -50.71 22.48 59.79
CA ARG A 6 -50.92 22.42 58.32
C ARG A 6 -49.99 21.44 57.69
N ALA A 7 -50.54 20.40 57.04
CA ALA A 7 -49.79 19.45 56.24
C ALA A 7 -49.48 20.05 54.86
N VAL A 8 -48.21 20.13 54.52
CA VAL A 8 -47.74 20.53 53.14
C VAL A 8 -47.63 19.26 52.32
N ARG A 9 -48.40 19.16 51.24
CA ARG A 9 -48.31 18.10 50.23
C ARG A 9 -47.26 18.49 49.21
N PHE A 10 -46.14 17.72 49.13
CA PHE A 10 -45.17 17.77 48.03
C PHE A 10 -45.73 16.99 46.85
N ALA A 11 -45.93 17.67 45.73
CA ALA A 11 -46.23 17.03 44.46
C ALA A 11 -44.89 16.65 43.77
N PHE A 12 -44.64 15.33 43.58
CA PHE A 12 -43.57 14.85 42.75
C PHE A 12 -43.94 14.98 41.28
N LEU A 13 -43.21 15.83 40.52
CA LEU A 13 -43.23 15.84 39.08
C LEU A 13 -42.23 14.83 38.54
N PRO A 14 -42.62 13.90 37.63
CA PRO A 14 -41.62 13.01 37.01
C PRO A 14 -40.82 13.78 35.97
N VAL A 15 -39.50 13.87 36.16
CA VAL A 15 -38.56 14.37 35.16
C VAL A 15 -38.35 13.26 34.11
N LEU A 16 -38.93 13.42 32.92
CA LEU A 16 -38.63 12.61 31.77
C LEU A 16 -37.24 13.00 31.23
N LEU A 17 -36.24 12.14 31.47
CA LEU A 17 -34.95 12.22 30.81
C LEU A 17 -35.09 11.81 29.35
N PHE A 18 -35.11 12.76 28.46
CA PHE A 18 -34.90 12.52 27.01
C PHE A 18 -33.43 12.30 26.79
N SER A 19 -33.04 11.01 26.51
CA SER A 19 -31.72 10.68 26.00
C SER A 19 -31.59 11.18 24.56
N VAL A 20 -30.95 12.33 24.40
CA VAL A 20 -30.55 12.84 23.08
C VAL A 20 -29.34 12.01 22.64
N THR A 21 -29.58 11.04 21.79
CA THR A 21 -28.50 10.40 21.02
C THR A 21 -27.94 11.45 20.07
N ALA A 22 -26.81 12.04 20.42
CA ALA A 22 -26.07 12.93 19.54
C ALA A 22 -25.60 12.11 18.31
N LEU A 23 -26.31 12.21 17.19
CA LEU A 23 -25.75 11.86 15.90
C LEU A 23 -24.57 12.81 15.67
N SER A 24 -23.36 12.31 15.77
CA SER A 24 -22.15 13.05 15.41
C SER A 24 -22.22 13.35 13.91
N ALA A 25 -22.67 14.54 13.56
CA ALA A 25 -22.60 15.02 12.18
C ALA A 25 -21.13 15.21 11.81
N GLN A 26 -20.61 14.33 10.93
CA GLN A 26 -19.27 14.48 10.36
C GLN A 26 -19.16 15.85 9.69
N GLN A 27 -18.10 16.59 10.01
CA GLN A 27 -17.81 17.86 9.33
C GLN A 27 -17.59 17.62 7.83
N PRO A 28 -18.13 18.49 6.95
CA PRO A 28 -17.89 18.37 5.51
C PRO A 28 -16.39 18.43 5.22
N GLY A 29 -15.84 17.35 4.61
CA GLY A 29 -14.43 17.25 4.22
C GLY A 29 -13.56 16.33 5.09
N GLN A 30 -14.02 15.85 6.24
CA GLN A 30 -13.28 14.87 7.04
C GLN A 30 -13.64 13.45 6.61
N LEU A 31 -12.59 12.66 6.24
CA LEU A 31 -12.78 11.25 5.94
C LEU A 31 -13.21 10.48 7.20
N PRO A 32 -14.06 9.46 7.09
CA PRO A 32 -14.36 8.59 8.22
C PRO A 32 -13.09 7.90 8.70
N THR A 33 -13.06 7.49 9.96
CA THR A 33 -11.99 6.62 10.48
C THR A 33 -12.09 5.26 9.79
N PRO A 34 -11.00 4.71 9.22
CA PRO A 34 -11.03 3.38 8.64
C PRO A 34 -11.31 2.32 9.71
N LYS A 35 -11.98 1.25 9.31
CA LYS A 35 -12.18 0.09 10.18
C LYS A 35 -10.99 -0.84 10.01
N GLU A 36 -10.19 -1.03 11.05
CA GLU A 36 -9.06 -1.97 11.09
C GLU A 36 -9.52 -3.38 11.48
N GLY A 37 -8.77 -4.39 11.02
CA GLY A 37 -8.97 -5.79 11.38
C GLY A 37 -7.79 -6.65 10.97
N ASP A 38 -7.80 -7.88 11.47
CA ASP A 38 -6.82 -8.92 11.15
C ASP A 38 -7.54 -10.14 10.57
N TYR A 39 -6.92 -10.77 9.58
CA TYR A 39 -7.25 -12.10 9.10
C TYR A 39 -6.07 -13.03 9.41
N VAL A 40 -6.32 -14.18 9.99
CA VAL A 40 -5.30 -15.19 10.26
C VAL A 40 -5.50 -16.37 9.31
N SER A 41 -4.50 -16.59 8.44
CA SER A 41 -4.41 -17.82 7.64
C SER A 41 -3.65 -18.86 8.44
N HIS A 42 -4.26 -20.04 8.62
CA HIS A 42 -3.64 -21.16 9.31
C HIS A 42 -2.88 -22.05 8.32
N ASP A 43 -1.72 -22.55 8.77
CA ASP A 43 -0.84 -23.45 8.00
C ASP A 43 -0.49 -22.87 6.61
N PHE A 44 -0.08 -21.60 6.58
CA PHE A 44 0.26 -20.96 5.31
C PHE A 44 1.56 -21.51 4.74
N HIS A 45 1.48 -22.17 3.58
CA HIS A 45 2.60 -22.77 2.88
C HIS A 45 3.24 -21.76 1.94
N PHE A 46 4.49 -21.38 2.18
CA PHE A 46 5.24 -20.48 1.31
C PHE A 46 5.78 -21.22 0.09
N LYS A 47 6.02 -20.50 -0.99
CA LYS A 47 6.63 -21.02 -2.21
C LYS A 47 8.07 -21.55 -1.98
N SER A 48 8.73 -21.08 -0.92
CA SER A 48 10.02 -21.62 -0.44
C SER A 48 9.95 -23.06 0.08
N GLY A 49 8.75 -23.57 0.35
CA GLY A 49 8.50 -24.87 0.98
C GLY A 49 8.33 -24.81 2.50
N GLU A 50 8.55 -23.65 3.10
CA GLU A 50 8.36 -23.40 4.53
C GLU A 50 6.85 -23.21 4.85
N THR A 51 6.47 -23.44 6.11
CA THR A 51 5.09 -23.25 6.57
C THR A 51 5.08 -22.40 7.82
N LEU A 52 4.15 -21.43 7.88
CA LEU A 52 3.87 -20.67 9.08
C LEU A 52 2.51 -21.12 9.64
N PRO A 53 2.44 -21.61 10.90
CA PRO A 53 1.18 -22.08 11.49
C PRO A 53 0.08 -21.01 11.51
N GLU A 54 0.45 -19.75 11.76
CA GLU A 54 -0.45 -18.62 11.76
C GLU A 54 0.18 -17.44 11.03
N LEU A 55 -0.37 -17.07 9.88
CA LEU A 55 -0.02 -15.87 9.14
C LEU A 55 -1.11 -14.81 9.37
N ARG A 56 -0.81 -13.77 10.15
CA ARG A 56 -1.70 -12.62 10.34
C ARG A 56 -1.53 -11.62 9.20
N MET A 57 -2.63 -11.29 8.56
CA MET A 57 -2.75 -10.23 7.55
C MET A 57 -3.58 -9.09 8.14
N HIS A 58 -2.95 -7.96 8.43
CA HIS A 58 -3.64 -6.76 8.88
C HIS A 58 -4.21 -5.97 7.72
N TYR A 59 -5.35 -5.31 7.93
CA TYR A 59 -5.99 -4.47 6.94
C TYR A 59 -6.77 -3.32 7.58
N ALA A 60 -7.00 -2.27 6.79
CA ALA A 60 -7.96 -1.23 7.11
C ALA A 60 -8.94 -1.07 5.96
N THR A 61 -10.20 -0.74 6.26
CA THR A 61 -11.24 -0.61 5.24
C THR A 61 -12.08 0.64 5.43
N PHE A 62 -12.57 1.17 4.30
CA PHE A 62 -13.63 2.18 4.26
C PHE A 62 -14.84 1.62 3.52
N GLY A 63 -16.03 2.09 3.87
CA GLY A 63 -17.28 1.69 3.24
C GLY A 63 -17.68 0.25 3.58
N THR A 64 -18.52 -0.33 2.73
CA THR A 64 -19.04 -1.70 2.86
C THR A 64 -19.18 -2.35 1.50
N PRO A 65 -19.02 -3.70 1.38
CA PRO A 65 -19.21 -4.39 0.12
C PRO A 65 -20.66 -4.32 -0.34
N VAL A 66 -20.85 -4.01 -1.61
CA VAL A 66 -22.14 -4.07 -2.31
C VAL A 66 -22.12 -5.28 -3.24
N ARG A 67 -23.23 -6.06 -3.24
CA ARG A 67 -23.35 -7.27 -4.06
C ARG A 67 -24.45 -7.12 -5.10
N ASP A 68 -24.22 -7.69 -6.26
CA ASP A 68 -25.25 -7.86 -7.28
C ASP A 68 -26.20 -9.02 -6.95
N ALA A 69 -27.17 -9.28 -7.84
CA ALA A 69 -28.16 -10.34 -7.69
C ALA A 69 -27.55 -11.76 -7.66
N ASN A 70 -26.32 -11.93 -8.18
CA ASN A 70 -25.57 -13.18 -8.19
C ASN A 70 -24.62 -13.33 -6.98
N GLY A 71 -24.62 -12.37 -6.06
CA GLY A 71 -23.76 -12.35 -4.89
C GLY A 71 -22.32 -11.91 -5.16
N ARG A 72 -21.99 -11.41 -6.38
CA ARG A 72 -20.68 -10.86 -6.74
C ARG A 72 -20.54 -9.48 -6.11
N VAL A 73 -19.41 -9.22 -5.47
CA VAL A 73 -19.07 -7.88 -4.97
C VAL A 73 -18.73 -6.97 -6.16
N THR A 74 -19.34 -5.77 -6.20
CA THR A 74 -19.26 -4.88 -7.36
C THR A 74 -18.49 -3.58 -7.11
N ASN A 75 -18.18 -3.27 -5.84
CA ASN A 75 -17.60 -1.98 -5.45
C ASN A 75 -16.29 -2.06 -4.66
N ALA A 76 -15.70 -3.25 -4.52
CA ALA A 76 -14.46 -3.40 -3.76
C ALA A 76 -13.25 -2.92 -4.54
N VAL A 77 -12.39 -2.14 -3.89
CA VAL A 77 -11.13 -1.61 -4.43
C VAL A 77 -9.98 -2.02 -3.52
N LEU A 78 -8.99 -2.71 -4.07
CA LEU A 78 -7.79 -3.10 -3.34
C LEU A 78 -6.64 -2.13 -3.67
N LEU A 79 -6.07 -1.51 -2.63
CA LEU A 79 -4.89 -0.65 -2.74
C LEU A 79 -3.66 -1.35 -2.17
N LEU A 80 -2.60 -1.42 -2.98
CA LEU A 80 -1.37 -2.17 -2.70
C LEU A 80 -0.18 -1.22 -2.55
N HIS A 81 0.45 -1.23 -1.38
CA HIS A 81 1.52 -0.31 -0.98
C HIS A 81 2.91 -0.69 -1.50
N GLY A 82 3.87 0.26 -1.38
CA GLY A 82 5.29 0.09 -1.76
C GLY A 82 6.13 -0.65 -0.70
N THR A 83 7.41 -0.94 -1.07
CA THR A 83 8.35 -1.80 -0.32
C THR A 83 8.59 -1.39 1.15
N THR A 84 8.59 -0.09 1.47
CA THR A 84 8.81 0.40 2.84
C THR A 84 7.54 0.92 3.49
N GLY A 85 6.38 0.67 2.86
CA GLY A 85 5.09 1.18 3.28
C GLY A 85 4.24 0.16 4.04
N SER A 86 3.00 0.58 4.23
CA SER A 86 1.88 -0.24 4.72
C SER A 86 0.60 0.29 4.06
N GLY A 87 -0.54 -0.35 4.30
CA GLY A 87 -1.85 0.18 3.86
C GLY A 87 -2.09 1.63 4.31
N GLY A 88 -1.48 2.03 5.42
CA GLY A 88 -1.55 3.41 5.94
C GLY A 88 -0.96 4.47 5.02
N GLN A 89 -0.08 4.13 4.05
CA GLN A 89 0.47 5.12 3.10
C GLN A 89 -0.62 5.83 2.29
N PHE A 90 -1.73 5.15 2.02
CA PHE A 90 -2.85 5.70 1.25
C PHE A 90 -3.72 6.70 2.03
N LEU A 91 -3.47 6.84 3.34
CA LEU A 91 -4.12 7.85 4.18
C LEU A 91 -3.41 9.22 4.12
N ALA A 92 -2.25 9.29 3.46
CA ALA A 92 -1.52 10.54 3.28
C ALA A 92 -2.38 11.57 2.50
N PRO A 93 -2.34 12.87 2.90
CA PRO A 93 -3.22 13.89 2.31
C PRO A 93 -3.15 13.98 0.79
N GLN A 94 -1.96 13.87 0.18
CA GLN A 94 -1.78 13.96 -1.27
C GLN A 94 -2.43 12.79 -2.04
N PHE A 95 -2.87 11.74 -1.34
CA PHE A 95 -3.62 10.62 -1.90
C PHE A 95 -5.08 10.64 -1.43
N ALA A 96 -5.31 10.56 -0.13
CA ALA A 96 -6.64 10.41 0.46
C ALA A 96 -7.56 11.62 0.21
N SER A 97 -7.05 12.85 0.36
CA SER A 97 -7.88 14.05 0.14
C SER A 97 -8.25 14.28 -1.33
N VAL A 98 -7.56 13.60 -2.26
CA VAL A 98 -7.81 13.69 -3.70
C VAL A 98 -8.78 12.60 -4.19
N LEU A 99 -8.77 11.41 -3.57
CA LEU A 99 -9.49 10.26 -4.10
C LEU A 99 -10.67 9.78 -3.26
N PHE A 100 -10.65 9.98 -1.92
CA PHE A 100 -11.56 9.29 -1.01
C PHE A 100 -12.79 10.11 -0.58
N GLY A 101 -12.77 11.41 -0.79
CA GLY A 101 -13.88 12.30 -0.42
C GLY A 101 -15.14 12.05 -1.24
N ARG A 102 -16.27 12.53 -0.75
CA ARG A 102 -17.58 12.44 -1.44
C ARG A 102 -17.51 13.05 -2.84
N GLY A 103 -17.92 12.27 -3.84
CA GLY A 103 -17.89 12.64 -5.25
C GLY A 103 -16.52 12.52 -5.93
N GLN A 104 -15.47 12.12 -5.21
CA GLN A 104 -14.17 11.81 -5.78
C GLN A 104 -14.13 10.39 -6.37
N LEU A 105 -13.05 10.06 -7.09
CA LEU A 105 -12.99 8.83 -7.90
C LEU A 105 -13.09 7.55 -7.11
N LEU A 106 -12.58 7.51 -5.87
CA LEU A 106 -12.68 6.38 -4.94
C LEU A 106 -13.47 6.78 -3.69
N ASP A 107 -14.55 7.54 -3.87
CA ASP A 107 -15.47 7.99 -2.82
C ASP A 107 -15.83 6.85 -1.86
N VAL A 108 -15.35 6.93 -0.62
CA VAL A 108 -15.48 5.88 0.40
C VAL A 108 -16.94 5.69 0.88
N THR A 109 -17.87 6.53 0.45
CA THR A 109 -19.31 6.31 0.67
C THR A 109 -19.95 5.40 -0.39
N ARG A 110 -19.22 5.14 -1.48
CA ARG A 110 -19.66 4.31 -2.63
C ARG A 110 -18.81 3.06 -2.80
N TYR A 111 -17.51 3.16 -2.59
CA TYR A 111 -16.57 2.07 -2.73
C TYR A 111 -16.25 1.41 -1.38
N TYR A 112 -16.01 0.11 -1.42
CA TYR A 112 -15.40 -0.63 -0.34
C TYR A 112 -13.88 -0.64 -0.57
N VAL A 113 -13.18 0.34 0.01
CA VAL A 113 -11.74 0.51 -0.17
C VAL A 113 -11.00 -0.32 0.87
N ILE A 114 -10.11 -1.19 0.41
CA ILE A 114 -9.34 -2.14 1.22
C ILE A 114 -7.86 -1.77 1.14
N LEU A 115 -7.26 -1.49 2.30
CA LEU A 115 -5.86 -1.14 2.50
C LEU A 115 -5.21 -2.29 3.24
N ALA A 116 -4.63 -3.24 2.52
CA ALA A 116 -4.00 -4.41 3.14
C ALA A 116 -2.52 -4.11 3.46
N ASP A 117 -2.06 -4.54 4.63
CA ASP A 117 -0.63 -4.66 4.92
C ASP A 117 -0.13 -6.00 4.36
N ASN A 118 0.95 -5.96 3.59
CA ASN A 118 1.53 -7.18 3.04
C ASN A 118 2.29 -8.00 4.09
N ILE A 119 2.56 -9.27 3.81
CA ILE A 119 3.51 -10.09 4.59
C ILE A 119 4.81 -9.30 4.76
N GLY A 120 5.35 -9.25 5.97
CA GLY A 120 6.58 -8.54 6.28
C GLY A 120 6.43 -7.02 6.46
N HIS A 121 5.20 -6.47 6.46
CA HIS A 121 4.94 -5.03 6.51
C HIS A 121 3.85 -4.66 7.51
N GLY A 122 3.91 -3.41 7.96
CA GLY A 122 2.88 -2.82 8.82
C GLY A 122 2.61 -3.63 10.09
N LYS A 123 1.35 -4.00 10.29
CA LYS A 123 0.90 -4.84 11.41
C LYS A 123 0.69 -6.32 11.00
N SER A 124 0.94 -6.70 9.74
CA SER A 124 0.95 -8.11 9.32
C SER A 124 2.14 -8.86 9.90
N SER A 125 2.10 -10.20 9.91
CA SER A 125 3.22 -11.04 10.36
C SER A 125 4.52 -10.70 9.64
N LYS A 126 5.60 -10.50 10.38
CA LYS A 126 6.91 -10.08 9.87
C LYS A 126 8.07 -10.61 10.71
N PRO A 127 9.30 -10.61 10.19
CA PRO A 127 10.48 -11.09 10.90
C PRO A 127 10.65 -10.51 12.31
N SER A 128 10.44 -9.20 12.48
CA SER A 128 10.61 -8.50 13.77
C SER A 128 9.56 -8.87 14.83
N ASP A 129 8.52 -9.65 14.49
CA ASP A 129 7.52 -10.15 15.45
C ASP A 129 8.06 -11.30 16.32
N GLY A 130 9.37 -11.59 16.31
CA GLY A 130 10.05 -12.54 17.18
C GLY A 130 10.69 -13.74 16.46
N MET A 131 10.43 -13.96 15.17
CA MET A 131 11.08 -15.01 14.40
C MET A 131 12.42 -14.59 13.79
N HIS A 132 12.68 -13.30 13.73
CA HIS A 132 13.91 -12.71 13.19
C HIS A 132 14.27 -13.31 11.81
N ALA A 133 15.52 -13.77 11.61
CA ALA A 133 15.97 -14.41 10.38
C ALA A 133 15.41 -15.84 10.16
N HIS A 134 14.64 -16.38 11.08
CA HIS A 134 13.92 -17.65 10.93
C HIS A 134 12.50 -17.49 10.39
N PHE A 135 12.07 -16.27 10.08
CA PHE A 135 10.80 -16.06 9.40
C PHE A 135 10.85 -16.69 8.00
N PRO A 136 9.77 -17.35 7.51
CA PRO A 136 9.75 -17.97 6.20
C PRO A 136 10.12 -17.01 5.07
N GLN A 137 10.86 -17.49 4.07
CA GLN A 137 11.27 -16.72 2.92
C GLN A 137 10.09 -16.55 1.96
N TYR A 138 9.39 -15.42 2.05
CA TYR A 138 8.29 -15.08 1.16
C TYR A 138 8.75 -14.37 -0.11
N ASP A 139 7.90 -14.42 -1.15
CA ASP A 139 8.05 -13.66 -2.39
C ASP A 139 6.72 -12.97 -2.77
N TYR A 140 6.66 -12.35 -3.94
CA TYR A 140 5.46 -11.62 -4.38
C TYR A 140 4.28 -12.54 -4.69
N ASP A 141 4.52 -13.78 -5.11
CA ASP A 141 3.45 -14.76 -5.31
C ASP A 141 2.80 -15.13 -3.97
N ASP A 142 3.61 -15.29 -2.91
CA ASP A 142 3.10 -15.54 -1.55
C ASP A 142 2.29 -14.36 -1.03
N MET A 143 2.77 -13.12 -1.27
CA MET A 143 2.05 -11.90 -0.89
C MET A 143 0.70 -11.80 -1.60
N VAL A 144 0.65 -12.00 -2.91
CA VAL A 144 -0.59 -11.94 -3.70
C VAL A 144 -1.55 -13.05 -3.27
N ARG A 145 -1.07 -14.24 -3.00
CA ARG A 145 -1.91 -15.35 -2.50
C ARG A 145 -2.48 -15.03 -1.13
N SER A 146 -1.70 -14.48 -0.20
CA SER A 146 -2.20 -14.08 1.12
C SER A 146 -3.22 -12.94 1.04
N GLN A 147 -3.04 -11.99 0.12
CA GLN A 147 -4.03 -10.94 -0.17
C GLN A 147 -5.34 -11.55 -0.71
N HIS A 148 -5.24 -12.52 -1.62
CA HIS A 148 -6.41 -13.22 -2.16
C HIS A 148 -7.18 -13.98 -1.07
N GLU A 149 -6.46 -14.69 -0.18
CA GLU A 149 -7.08 -15.36 0.98
C GLU A 149 -7.76 -14.36 1.94
N LEU A 150 -7.12 -13.24 2.24
CA LEU A 150 -7.71 -12.17 3.04
C LEU A 150 -9.02 -11.69 2.42
N LEU A 151 -9.06 -11.46 1.10
CA LEU A 151 -10.26 -11.00 0.41
C LEU A 151 -11.38 -12.03 0.48
N GLU A 152 -11.12 -13.25 0.05
CA GLU A 152 -12.16 -14.29 -0.03
C GLU A 152 -12.61 -14.78 1.34
N LYS A 153 -11.66 -15.20 2.19
CA LYS A 153 -11.95 -15.86 3.46
C LYS A 153 -12.15 -14.88 4.61
N GLY A 154 -11.37 -13.78 4.63
CA GLY A 154 -11.43 -12.79 5.69
C GLY A 154 -12.54 -11.75 5.51
N LEU A 155 -12.69 -11.22 4.29
CA LEU A 155 -13.61 -10.12 3.99
C LEU A 155 -14.83 -10.55 3.18
N GLY A 156 -14.87 -11.79 2.70
CA GLY A 156 -15.94 -12.30 1.84
C GLY A 156 -16.03 -11.58 0.49
N VAL A 157 -14.92 -11.03 0.00
CA VAL A 157 -14.84 -10.33 -1.28
C VAL A 157 -14.45 -11.33 -2.36
N ASN A 158 -15.37 -11.63 -3.25
CA ASN A 158 -15.19 -12.59 -4.34
C ASN A 158 -14.93 -11.92 -5.70
N HIS A 159 -14.84 -10.60 -5.74
CA HIS A 159 -14.50 -9.84 -6.94
C HIS A 159 -14.11 -8.38 -6.57
N LEU A 160 -13.21 -7.80 -7.36
CA LEU A 160 -12.72 -6.43 -7.20
C LEU A 160 -13.14 -5.56 -8.38
N ARG A 161 -13.62 -4.36 -8.10
CA ARG A 161 -13.84 -3.34 -9.11
C ARG A 161 -12.51 -2.79 -9.66
N LEU A 162 -11.48 -2.73 -8.80
CA LEU A 162 -10.16 -2.19 -9.15
C LEU A 162 -9.08 -2.76 -8.23
N ILE A 163 -7.91 -3.05 -8.80
CA ILE A 163 -6.65 -3.12 -8.07
C ILE A 163 -5.80 -1.93 -8.50
N LEU A 164 -5.38 -1.12 -7.54
CA LEU A 164 -4.42 -0.04 -7.75
C LEU A 164 -3.20 -0.31 -6.87
N GLY A 165 -2.05 -0.46 -7.50
CA GLY A 165 -0.81 -0.76 -6.81
C GLY A 165 0.30 0.24 -7.11
N THR A 166 1.08 0.59 -6.08
CA THR A 166 2.18 1.55 -6.17
C THR A 166 3.52 0.87 -5.89
N SER A 167 4.53 1.08 -6.73
CA SER A 167 5.88 0.51 -6.56
C SER A 167 5.86 -1.02 -6.40
N MET A 168 6.13 -1.57 -5.22
CA MET A 168 5.95 -3.00 -4.93
C MET A 168 4.52 -3.45 -5.23
N GLY A 169 3.52 -2.68 -4.78
CA GLY A 169 2.11 -2.97 -5.09
C GLY A 169 1.77 -2.91 -6.58
N CYS A 170 2.50 -2.10 -7.37
CA CYS A 170 2.43 -2.13 -8.83
C CYS A 170 2.87 -3.49 -9.36
N MET A 171 3.98 -4.05 -8.85
CA MET A 171 4.44 -5.39 -9.21
C MET A 171 3.43 -6.47 -8.80
N HIS A 172 2.82 -6.35 -7.63
CA HIS A 172 1.73 -7.22 -7.22
C HIS A 172 0.50 -7.13 -8.15
N SER A 173 0.19 -5.94 -8.69
CA SER A 173 -0.94 -5.79 -9.62
C SER A 173 -0.73 -6.63 -10.89
N TRP A 174 0.49 -6.74 -11.39
CA TRP A 174 0.80 -7.62 -12.51
C TRP A 174 0.64 -9.10 -12.15
N VAL A 175 1.17 -9.51 -10.99
CA VAL A 175 1.00 -10.89 -10.48
C VAL A 175 -0.49 -11.23 -10.26
N TRP A 176 -1.28 -10.29 -9.74
CA TRP A 176 -2.74 -10.45 -9.62
C TRP A 176 -3.40 -10.68 -10.97
N GLY A 177 -3.04 -9.87 -11.99
CA GLY A 177 -3.65 -9.95 -13.31
C GLY A 177 -3.37 -11.28 -14.02
N GLU A 178 -2.17 -11.84 -13.87
CA GLU A 178 -1.82 -13.13 -14.49
C GLU A 178 -2.31 -14.35 -13.70
N THR A 179 -2.37 -14.24 -12.35
CA THR A 179 -2.75 -15.37 -11.49
C THR A 179 -4.27 -15.50 -11.32
N TYR A 180 -4.97 -14.37 -11.20
CA TYR A 180 -6.42 -14.31 -10.98
C TYR A 180 -7.14 -13.43 -12.01
N PRO A 181 -7.01 -13.68 -13.34
CA PRO A 181 -7.43 -12.76 -14.40
C PRO A 181 -8.92 -12.41 -14.41
N ASN A 182 -9.75 -13.20 -13.72
CA ASN A 182 -11.21 -13.00 -13.63
C ASN A 182 -11.67 -12.39 -12.30
N PHE A 183 -10.74 -12.06 -11.40
CA PHE A 183 -11.06 -11.59 -10.06
C PHE A 183 -11.27 -10.08 -9.96
N MET A 184 -10.95 -9.33 -11.01
CA MET A 184 -11.08 -7.88 -11.02
C MET A 184 -11.64 -7.36 -12.36
N ASP A 185 -12.16 -6.12 -12.35
CA ASP A 185 -12.62 -5.43 -13.57
C ASP A 185 -11.51 -4.58 -14.20
N ALA A 186 -10.52 -4.11 -13.43
CA ALA A 186 -9.45 -3.24 -13.91
C ALA A 186 -8.20 -3.31 -13.04
N LEU A 187 -7.04 -3.01 -13.66
CA LEU A 187 -5.74 -2.89 -13.01
C LEU A 187 -5.12 -1.51 -13.26
N MET A 188 -4.60 -0.89 -12.21
CA MET A 188 -3.83 0.35 -12.30
C MET A 188 -2.46 0.19 -11.63
N PRO A 189 -1.48 -0.42 -12.30
CA PRO A 189 -0.11 -0.48 -11.83
C PRO A 189 0.59 0.88 -11.99
N LEU A 190 1.20 1.40 -10.90
CA LEU A 190 1.91 2.67 -10.86
C LEU A 190 3.36 2.48 -10.41
N ALA A 191 4.31 2.92 -11.24
CA ALA A 191 5.74 3.00 -10.95
C ALA A 191 6.44 1.66 -10.71
N CYS A 192 6.38 0.74 -11.67
CA CYS A 192 7.20 -0.49 -11.74
C CYS A 192 7.46 -0.90 -13.18
N GLN A 193 8.10 -2.06 -13.39
CA GLN A 193 8.25 -2.68 -14.70
C GLN A 193 7.66 -4.09 -14.66
N PRO A 194 6.92 -4.53 -15.71
CA PRO A 194 6.32 -5.87 -15.78
C PRO A 194 7.30 -6.92 -16.32
N VAL A 195 8.53 -6.92 -15.81
CA VAL A 195 9.59 -7.86 -16.17
C VAL A 195 10.44 -8.19 -14.95
N GLN A 196 11.29 -9.20 -15.08
CA GLN A 196 12.30 -9.53 -14.07
C GLN A 196 13.07 -8.26 -13.62
N ILE A 197 13.26 -8.12 -12.32
CA ILE A 197 14.06 -7.03 -11.77
C ILE A 197 15.53 -7.26 -12.08
N ALA A 198 16.05 -6.45 -13.01
CA ALA A 198 17.43 -6.51 -13.49
C ALA A 198 18.08 -5.12 -13.51
N GLY A 199 19.29 -5.02 -14.06
CA GLY A 199 20.01 -3.78 -14.22
C GLY A 199 20.16 -2.99 -12.93
N ARG A 200 20.06 -1.65 -13.03
CA ARG A 200 20.24 -0.75 -11.88
C ARG A 200 19.27 -1.04 -10.74
N ASN A 201 18.02 -1.43 -11.03
CA ASN A 201 17.04 -1.77 -10.00
C ASN A 201 17.49 -2.99 -9.18
N ARG A 202 18.08 -4.02 -9.81
CA ARG A 202 18.65 -5.16 -9.07
C ARG A 202 19.92 -4.77 -8.32
N VAL A 203 20.76 -3.93 -8.89
CA VAL A 203 22.03 -3.50 -8.27
C VAL A 203 21.80 -2.83 -6.93
N TRP A 204 20.96 -1.81 -6.85
CA TRP A 204 20.74 -1.13 -5.57
C TRP A 204 20.03 -2.03 -4.54
N ARG A 205 19.12 -2.92 -4.96
CA ARG A 205 18.51 -3.93 -4.06
C ARG A 205 19.57 -4.88 -3.48
N LYS A 206 20.50 -5.33 -4.33
CA LYS A 206 21.61 -6.18 -3.90
C LYS A 206 22.52 -5.45 -2.89
N MET A 207 22.81 -4.17 -3.12
CA MET A 207 23.58 -3.34 -2.17
C MET A 207 22.89 -3.24 -0.80
N VAL A 208 21.58 -3.09 -0.75
CA VAL A 208 20.83 -3.09 0.52
C VAL A 208 20.90 -4.47 1.20
N ILE A 209 20.67 -5.54 0.44
CA ILE A 209 20.70 -6.92 0.95
C ILE A 209 22.07 -7.27 1.51
N ASP A 210 23.14 -6.98 0.75
CA ASP A 210 24.51 -7.27 1.18
C ASP A 210 24.90 -6.36 2.35
N GLY A 211 24.55 -5.09 2.29
CA GLY A 211 24.83 -4.14 3.37
C GLY A 211 24.26 -4.59 4.71
N VAL A 212 23.08 -5.23 4.72
CA VAL A 212 22.52 -5.81 5.95
C VAL A 212 23.28 -7.10 6.35
N ARG A 213 23.54 -8.00 5.40
CA ARG A 213 24.15 -9.29 5.70
C ARG A 213 25.61 -9.22 6.11
N ASP A 214 26.33 -8.23 5.57
CA ASP A 214 27.77 -8.03 5.83
C ASP A 214 28.00 -7.14 7.07
N ASP A 215 26.96 -6.53 7.64
CA ASP A 215 27.06 -5.74 8.87
C ASP A 215 27.27 -6.68 10.07
N SER A 216 28.42 -6.52 10.77
CA SER A 216 28.76 -7.35 11.93
C SER A 216 27.72 -7.27 13.07
N ASP A 217 27.01 -6.16 13.17
CA ASP A 217 25.98 -5.95 14.18
C ASP A 217 24.67 -6.67 13.84
N TRP A 218 24.47 -7.11 12.59
CA TRP A 218 23.28 -7.88 12.19
C TRP A 218 23.26 -9.29 12.80
N LYS A 219 24.42 -9.90 13.10
CA LYS A 219 24.56 -11.19 13.80
C LYS A 219 23.70 -12.31 13.22
N ASN A 220 23.65 -12.45 11.90
CA ASN A 220 22.80 -13.40 11.19
C ASN A 220 21.30 -13.23 11.50
N GLY A 221 20.87 -12.02 11.82
CA GLY A 221 19.50 -11.68 12.15
C GLY A 221 19.14 -11.69 13.63
N GLU A 222 20.07 -12.09 14.51
CA GLU A 222 19.87 -12.23 15.96
C GLU A 222 20.48 -11.05 16.74
N TYR A 223 20.26 -9.82 16.24
CA TYR A 223 20.72 -8.59 16.90
C TYR A 223 19.80 -8.18 18.06
N THR A 224 20.38 -7.52 19.05
CA THR A 224 19.64 -6.91 20.17
C THR A 224 19.49 -5.40 20.01
N ALA A 225 20.28 -4.80 19.11
CA ALA A 225 20.19 -3.42 18.69
C ALA A 225 20.32 -3.38 17.16
N GLN A 226 19.59 -2.47 16.52
CA GLN A 226 19.57 -2.38 15.05
C GLN A 226 20.97 -2.18 14.47
N PRO A 227 21.35 -2.88 13.38
CA PRO A 227 22.59 -2.69 12.64
C PRO A 227 22.55 -1.33 11.91
N ARG A 228 22.99 -0.28 12.59
CA ARG A 228 22.82 1.11 12.16
C ARG A 228 23.54 1.45 10.87
N ALA A 229 24.73 0.86 10.64
CA ALA A 229 25.50 1.11 9.42
C ALA A 229 24.74 0.61 8.19
N ALA A 230 24.24 -0.61 8.25
CA ALA A 230 23.40 -1.21 7.20
C ALA A 230 22.14 -0.38 6.92
N LEU A 231 21.38 -0.04 7.96
CA LEU A 231 20.18 0.77 7.81
C LEU A 231 20.47 2.18 7.28
N SER A 232 21.63 2.76 7.59
CA SER A 232 22.03 4.06 7.05
C SER A 232 22.34 3.99 5.56
N ILE A 233 23.01 2.93 5.10
CA ILE A 233 23.24 2.67 3.68
C ILE A 233 21.92 2.48 2.95
N ALA A 234 21.02 1.67 3.49
CA ALA A 234 19.70 1.46 2.93
C ALA A 234 18.92 2.78 2.82
N ALA A 235 18.92 3.59 3.89
CA ALA A 235 18.29 4.91 3.89
C ALA A 235 18.82 5.79 2.75
N ALA A 236 20.15 5.87 2.57
CA ALA A 236 20.75 6.66 1.50
C ALA A 236 20.31 6.18 0.12
N MET A 237 20.25 4.86 -0.10
CA MET A 237 19.78 4.29 -1.36
C MET A 237 18.31 4.61 -1.64
N PHE A 238 17.44 4.46 -0.64
CA PHE A 238 16.01 4.80 -0.78
C PHE A 238 15.78 6.30 -0.99
N TYR A 239 16.56 7.15 -0.33
CA TYR A 239 16.47 8.60 -0.50
C TYR A 239 16.77 9.02 -1.94
N VAL A 240 17.91 8.57 -2.48
CA VAL A 240 18.32 8.88 -3.85
C VAL A 240 17.35 8.28 -4.87
N ALA A 241 17.01 7.00 -4.70
CA ALA A 241 16.13 6.29 -5.64
C ALA A 241 14.68 6.82 -5.64
N GLY A 242 14.20 7.30 -4.49
CA GLY A 242 12.83 7.82 -4.35
C GLY A 242 12.67 9.31 -4.67
N SER A 243 13.77 10.06 -4.83
CA SER A 243 13.73 11.51 -5.03
C SER A 243 13.69 11.93 -6.50
N ALA A 244 13.24 13.17 -6.77
CA ALA A 244 13.28 13.82 -8.06
C ALA A 244 14.24 15.01 -8.06
N PRO A 245 15.14 15.14 -9.04
CA PRO A 245 16.15 16.22 -9.04
C PRO A 245 15.55 17.63 -8.95
N LEU A 246 14.47 17.91 -9.69
CA LEU A 246 13.83 19.22 -9.69
C LEU A 246 13.27 19.59 -8.30
N GLN A 247 12.60 18.65 -7.65
CA GLN A 247 12.01 18.87 -6.33
C GLN A 247 13.08 19.03 -5.25
N ILE A 248 14.11 18.19 -5.28
CA ILE A 248 15.22 18.25 -4.33
C ILE A 248 15.99 19.56 -4.50
N GLN A 249 16.34 19.96 -5.74
CA GLN A 249 17.06 21.22 -5.98
C GLN A 249 16.26 22.44 -5.52
N LYS A 250 14.93 22.40 -5.70
CA LYS A 250 14.04 23.50 -5.27
C LYS A 250 13.93 23.61 -3.75
N SER A 251 13.82 22.47 -3.07
CA SER A 251 13.65 22.42 -1.60
C SER A 251 14.96 22.53 -0.84
N LEU A 252 16.08 22.11 -1.42
CA LEU A 252 17.41 22.05 -0.81
C LEU A 252 18.45 22.77 -1.69
N PRO A 253 18.32 24.11 -1.87
CA PRO A 253 19.12 24.85 -2.85
C PRO A 253 20.56 25.10 -2.43
N THR A 254 20.93 24.78 -1.18
CA THR A 254 22.30 24.97 -0.66
C THR A 254 22.87 23.63 -0.19
N ARG A 255 24.22 23.55 -0.13
CA ARG A 255 24.94 22.41 0.40
C ARG A 255 24.48 22.08 1.82
N ASP A 256 24.47 23.08 2.71
CA ASP A 256 24.15 22.88 4.13
C ASP A 256 22.68 22.39 4.33
N ALA A 257 21.76 22.87 3.50
CA ALA A 257 20.37 22.38 3.50
C ALA A 257 20.29 20.91 3.03
N ALA A 258 21.05 20.53 2.01
CA ALA A 258 21.10 19.16 1.50
C ALA A 258 21.73 18.19 2.52
N ASP A 259 22.84 18.60 3.16
CA ASP A 259 23.51 17.82 4.21
C ASP A 259 22.55 17.57 5.38
N ALA A 260 21.93 18.63 5.92
CA ALA A 260 20.97 18.51 7.02
C ALA A 260 19.77 17.62 6.69
N ALA A 261 19.22 17.74 5.47
CA ALA A 261 18.09 16.91 5.03
C ALA A 261 18.48 15.43 4.90
N SER A 262 19.69 15.15 4.41
CA SER A 262 20.22 13.78 4.31
C SER A 262 20.39 13.14 5.69
N GLU A 263 21.01 13.87 6.64
CA GLU A 263 21.22 13.41 8.02
C GLU A 263 19.87 13.14 8.71
N ASP A 264 18.91 14.04 8.57
CA ASP A 264 17.58 13.89 9.17
C ASP A 264 16.80 12.71 8.56
N TYR A 265 16.88 12.51 7.23
CA TYR A 265 16.25 11.35 6.58
C TYR A 265 16.83 10.04 7.10
N VAL A 266 18.16 9.91 7.14
CA VAL A 266 18.85 8.71 7.65
C VAL A 266 18.45 8.45 9.11
N LYS A 267 18.45 9.49 9.95
CA LYS A 267 18.06 9.39 11.36
C LYS A 267 16.63 8.84 11.52
N ARG A 268 15.67 9.40 10.78
CA ARG A 268 14.27 8.93 10.81
C ARG A 268 14.13 7.51 10.29
N PHE A 269 14.79 7.18 9.18
CA PHE A 269 14.74 5.85 8.59
C PHE A 269 15.25 4.79 9.55
N VAL A 270 16.43 5.00 10.14
CA VAL A 270 17.03 4.07 11.12
C VAL A 270 16.13 3.91 12.36
N ALA A 271 15.45 4.97 12.80
CA ALA A 271 14.56 4.92 13.95
C ALA A 271 13.25 4.17 13.69
N SER A 272 12.83 4.01 12.43
CA SER A 272 11.51 3.48 12.05
C SER A 272 11.57 2.13 11.34
N HIS A 273 12.75 1.59 11.02
CA HIS A 273 12.87 0.34 10.27
C HIS A 273 13.66 -0.70 11.07
N ASP A 274 13.23 -1.94 10.92
CA ASP A 274 13.92 -3.13 11.37
C ASP A 274 14.74 -3.73 10.22
N ALA A 275 15.97 -4.15 10.49
CA ALA A 275 16.87 -4.62 9.45
C ALA A 275 16.42 -5.96 8.83
N ASN A 276 15.84 -6.87 9.61
CA ASN A 276 15.30 -8.12 9.09
C ASN A 276 14.07 -7.86 8.23
N ASP A 277 13.12 -7.04 8.70
CA ASP A 277 11.94 -6.68 7.92
C ASP A 277 12.33 -6.05 6.58
N LEU A 278 13.30 -5.13 6.59
CA LEU A 278 13.80 -4.49 5.37
C LEU A 278 14.50 -5.48 4.43
N LEU A 279 15.36 -6.34 4.97
CA LEU A 279 16.06 -7.38 4.20
C LEU A 279 15.07 -8.29 3.48
N TYR A 280 14.07 -8.79 4.20
CA TYR A 280 13.03 -9.66 3.65
C TYR A 280 12.17 -8.94 2.60
N ALA A 281 11.72 -7.71 2.88
CA ALA A 281 10.91 -6.91 1.96
C ALA A 281 11.64 -6.64 0.64
N VAL A 282 12.94 -6.27 0.69
CA VAL A 282 13.74 -6.03 -0.52
C VAL A 282 14.00 -7.35 -1.27
N ASN A 283 14.27 -8.45 -0.55
CA ASN A 283 14.54 -9.76 -1.13
C ASN A 283 13.29 -10.46 -1.68
N ALA A 284 12.08 -10.09 -1.23
CA ALA A 284 10.82 -10.68 -1.71
C ALA A 284 10.64 -10.57 -3.23
N SER A 285 11.27 -9.59 -3.85
CA SER A 285 11.25 -9.37 -5.31
C SER A 285 12.16 -10.30 -6.11
N ARG A 286 12.88 -11.23 -5.48
CA ARG A 286 13.92 -12.05 -6.12
C ARG A 286 13.44 -12.89 -7.31
N ASN A 287 12.20 -13.37 -7.27
CA ASN A 287 11.59 -14.24 -8.27
C ASN A 287 10.55 -13.51 -9.16
N TYR A 288 10.36 -12.20 -8.96
CA TYR A 288 9.38 -11.45 -9.72
C TYR A 288 9.75 -11.40 -11.21
N ASP A 289 8.88 -11.96 -12.04
CA ASP A 289 8.91 -11.86 -13.49
C ASP A 289 7.54 -12.20 -14.09
N PRO A 290 6.63 -11.24 -14.27
CA PRO A 290 5.33 -11.49 -14.91
C PRO A 290 5.41 -11.57 -16.43
N SER A 291 6.57 -11.21 -17.03
CA SER A 291 6.69 -11.09 -18.47
C SER A 291 6.28 -12.34 -19.26
N PRO A 292 6.46 -13.60 -18.79
CA PRO A 292 6.03 -14.77 -19.55
C PRO A 292 4.51 -14.92 -19.68
N GLN A 293 3.70 -14.17 -18.91
CA GLN A 293 2.27 -14.41 -18.76
C GLN A 293 1.39 -13.16 -18.94
N LEU A 294 1.94 -12.04 -19.43
CA LEU A 294 1.22 -10.78 -19.60
C LEU A 294 -0.02 -10.91 -20.49
N GLU A 295 -0.02 -11.80 -21.49
CA GLU A 295 -1.14 -12.06 -22.37
C GLU A 295 -2.36 -12.68 -21.66
N LYS A 296 -2.19 -13.25 -20.46
CA LYS A 296 -3.29 -13.77 -19.65
C LYS A 296 -4.17 -12.67 -19.06
N ILE A 297 -3.64 -11.44 -18.97
CA ILE A 297 -4.37 -10.31 -18.40
C ILE A 297 -5.42 -9.86 -19.39
N SER A 298 -6.69 -10.11 -19.07
CA SER A 298 -7.84 -9.90 -19.94
C SER A 298 -8.62 -8.62 -19.68
N VAL A 299 -8.37 -7.98 -18.53
CA VAL A 299 -9.04 -6.75 -18.09
C VAL A 299 -8.32 -5.50 -18.60
N PRO A 300 -9.00 -4.33 -18.65
CA PRO A 300 -8.34 -3.05 -18.90
C PRO A 300 -7.21 -2.78 -17.90
N VAL A 301 -6.05 -2.37 -18.41
CA VAL A 301 -4.86 -1.99 -17.64
C VAL A 301 -4.45 -0.57 -17.98
N MET A 302 -4.39 0.30 -16.97
CA MET A 302 -3.81 1.63 -17.08
C MET A 302 -2.46 1.64 -16.34
N PHE A 303 -1.39 1.38 -17.07
CA PHE A 303 -0.03 1.40 -16.53
C PHE A 303 0.53 2.81 -16.56
N VAL A 304 0.87 3.36 -15.38
CA VAL A 304 1.32 4.75 -15.25
C VAL A 304 2.73 4.79 -14.64
N ASN A 305 3.61 5.54 -15.27
CA ASN A 305 4.93 5.86 -14.75
C ASN A 305 5.26 7.34 -14.95
N SER A 306 6.25 7.85 -14.22
CA SER A 306 6.78 9.22 -14.37
C SER A 306 8.09 9.19 -15.15
N ALA A 307 8.29 10.16 -16.03
CA ALA A 307 9.49 10.24 -16.86
C ALA A 307 10.78 10.56 -16.07
N ASP A 308 10.65 11.02 -14.81
CA ASP A 308 11.75 11.24 -13.87
C ASP A 308 11.91 10.10 -12.85
N ASP A 309 11.27 8.94 -13.06
CA ASP A 309 11.41 7.78 -12.17
C ASP A 309 12.83 7.17 -12.28
N PHE A 310 13.63 7.33 -11.25
CA PHE A 310 14.98 6.77 -11.17
C PHE A 310 14.99 5.23 -11.11
N ILE A 311 13.98 4.62 -10.49
CA ILE A 311 13.90 3.16 -10.30
C ILE A 311 13.46 2.47 -11.59
N ASN A 312 12.51 3.07 -12.29
CA ASN A 312 11.89 2.54 -13.51
C ASN A 312 12.06 3.53 -14.68
N PRO A 313 13.29 3.82 -15.09
CA PRO A 313 13.56 4.88 -16.08
C PRO A 313 12.99 4.53 -17.46
N PRO A 314 12.29 5.46 -18.11
CA PRO A 314 11.63 5.23 -19.39
C PRO A 314 12.59 4.95 -20.54
N GLU A 315 13.84 5.43 -20.45
CA GLU A 315 14.87 5.22 -21.48
C GLU A 315 15.20 3.74 -21.73
N LEU A 316 14.76 2.82 -20.86
CA LEU A 316 14.89 1.39 -21.07
C LEU A 316 13.91 0.84 -22.12
N GLY A 317 12.84 1.58 -22.46
CA GLY A 317 11.82 1.15 -23.41
C GLY A 317 11.06 -0.12 -22.99
N ILE A 318 11.16 -0.52 -21.71
CA ILE A 318 10.56 -1.77 -21.22
C ILE A 318 9.04 -1.62 -21.13
N ALA A 319 8.57 -0.55 -20.52
CA ALA A 319 7.15 -0.30 -20.31
C ALA A 319 6.38 -0.24 -21.65
N GLU A 320 6.94 0.48 -22.61
CA GLU A 320 6.40 0.64 -23.97
C GLU A 320 6.33 -0.67 -24.73
N ARG A 321 7.33 -1.54 -24.58
CA ARG A 321 7.38 -2.84 -25.24
C ARG A 321 6.41 -3.82 -24.63
N GLU A 322 6.44 -3.95 -23.30
CA GLU A 322 5.69 -5.01 -22.62
C GLU A 322 4.18 -4.72 -22.56
N ILE A 323 3.76 -3.45 -22.49
CA ILE A 323 2.33 -3.12 -22.48
C ILE A 323 1.61 -3.54 -23.77
N GLN A 324 2.33 -3.63 -24.89
CA GLN A 324 1.77 -4.09 -26.18
C GLN A 324 1.31 -5.55 -26.13
N ARG A 325 1.78 -6.31 -25.17
CA ARG A 325 1.41 -7.72 -24.95
C ARG A 325 0.13 -7.88 -24.14
N VAL A 326 -0.34 -6.81 -23.51
CA VAL A 326 -1.59 -6.79 -22.76
C VAL A 326 -2.70 -6.27 -23.65
N ASN A 327 -3.66 -7.12 -24.02
CA ASN A 327 -4.68 -6.82 -25.04
C ASN A 327 -5.44 -5.49 -24.81
N LYS A 328 -5.75 -5.16 -23.54
CA LYS A 328 -6.42 -3.91 -23.16
C LYS A 328 -5.49 -3.02 -22.33
N GLY A 329 -4.18 -3.11 -22.60
CA GLY A 329 -3.16 -2.34 -21.91
C GLY A 329 -2.95 -0.96 -22.52
N ARG A 330 -2.81 0.03 -21.66
CA ARG A 330 -2.40 1.39 -22.02
C ARG A 330 -1.30 1.86 -21.08
N LEU A 331 -0.21 2.38 -21.67
CA LEU A 331 0.86 3.05 -20.92
C LEU A 331 0.60 4.56 -20.91
N VAL A 332 0.81 5.16 -19.75
CA VAL A 332 0.90 6.62 -19.57
C VAL A 332 2.27 6.93 -18.96
N LEU A 333 3.09 7.64 -19.70
CA LEU A 333 4.33 8.22 -19.21
C LEU A 333 4.08 9.70 -18.91
N ILE A 334 4.06 10.05 -17.62
CA ILE A 334 3.84 11.43 -17.17
C ILE A 334 5.12 12.23 -17.44
N PRO A 335 5.06 13.33 -18.23
CA PRO A 335 6.21 14.16 -18.52
C PRO A 335 6.81 14.80 -17.24
N ILE A 336 8.12 14.98 -17.22
CA ILE A 336 8.82 15.68 -16.13
C ILE A 336 8.24 17.09 -15.99
N SER A 337 7.91 17.45 -14.75
CA SER A 337 7.35 18.75 -14.43
C SER A 337 7.64 19.16 -12.97
N GLU A 338 7.27 20.36 -12.59
CA GLU A 338 7.31 20.77 -11.18
C GLU A 338 6.32 20.00 -10.26
N GLN A 339 5.41 19.23 -10.84
CA GLN A 339 4.43 18.43 -10.12
C GLN A 339 4.85 16.96 -9.97
N THR A 340 5.85 16.51 -10.72
CA THR A 340 6.36 15.15 -10.62
C THR A 340 7.40 15.06 -9.49
N HIS A 341 7.47 13.90 -8.86
CA HIS A 341 8.30 13.60 -7.69
C HIS A 341 9.17 12.36 -7.92
N GLY A 342 9.65 12.14 -9.15
CA GLY A 342 10.40 10.95 -9.50
C GLY A 342 9.60 9.68 -9.26
N HIS A 343 10.22 8.67 -8.66
CA HIS A 343 9.52 7.46 -8.26
C HIS A 343 8.33 7.75 -7.34
N GLY A 344 8.43 8.73 -6.46
CA GLY A 344 7.38 9.15 -5.52
C GLY A 344 6.11 9.70 -6.18
N THR A 345 6.10 10.03 -7.48
CA THR A 345 4.93 10.55 -8.21
C THR A 345 3.69 9.66 -8.03
N HIS A 346 3.88 8.34 -7.88
CA HIS A 346 2.79 7.39 -7.66
C HIS A 346 1.94 7.67 -6.41
N THR A 347 2.44 8.40 -5.41
CA THR A 347 1.70 8.80 -4.21
C THR A 347 0.93 10.11 -4.36
N TRP A 348 1.23 10.90 -5.39
CA TRP A 348 0.62 12.21 -5.67
C TRP A 348 -0.57 12.06 -6.62
N ALA A 349 -1.72 11.67 -6.07
CA ALA A 349 -2.90 11.33 -6.85
C ALA A 349 -3.37 12.44 -7.79
N ALA A 350 -3.20 13.70 -7.43
CA ALA A 350 -3.56 14.85 -8.28
C ALA A 350 -2.85 14.82 -9.65
N VAL A 351 -1.67 14.21 -9.75
CA VAL A 351 -0.88 14.15 -10.99
C VAL A 351 -1.44 13.14 -11.98
N TRP A 352 -2.05 12.06 -11.50
CA TRP A 352 -2.47 10.94 -12.35
C TRP A 352 -3.95 10.55 -12.22
N GLN A 353 -4.74 11.17 -11.36
CA GLN A 353 -6.15 10.81 -11.13
C GLN A 353 -7.01 10.82 -12.40
N GLN A 354 -6.69 11.65 -13.39
CA GLN A 354 -7.41 11.66 -14.67
C GLN A 354 -7.35 10.31 -15.39
N TYR A 355 -6.21 9.60 -15.29
CA TYR A 355 -6.04 8.28 -15.91
C TYR A 355 -6.79 7.19 -15.13
N LEU A 356 -6.94 7.36 -13.81
CA LEU A 356 -7.82 6.51 -13.02
C LEU A 356 -9.28 6.71 -13.44
N LYS A 357 -9.72 7.94 -13.70
CA LYS A 357 -11.06 8.23 -14.22
C LYS A 357 -11.30 7.53 -15.55
N GLU A 358 -10.38 7.69 -16.50
CA GLU A 358 -10.45 7.05 -17.80
C GLU A 358 -10.52 5.52 -17.69
N LEU A 359 -9.73 4.91 -16.79
CA LEU A 359 -9.75 3.47 -16.55
C LEU A 359 -11.09 3.00 -15.97
N LEU A 360 -11.61 3.71 -14.96
CA LEU A 360 -12.91 3.40 -14.36
C LEU A 360 -14.07 3.50 -15.37
N GLU A 361 -14.02 4.46 -16.28
CA GLU A 361 -15.00 4.61 -17.36
C GLU A 361 -14.87 3.49 -18.40
N ALA A 362 -13.66 3.15 -18.82
CA ALA A 362 -13.39 2.10 -19.82
C ALA A 362 -13.68 0.67 -19.33
N SER A 363 -13.77 0.47 -18.01
CA SER A 363 -14.05 -0.82 -17.37
C SER A 363 -15.46 -0.93 -16.75
N GLN A 364 -16.38 -0.02 -17.11
CA GLN A 364 -17.80 -0.15 -16.75
C GLN A 364 -18.46 -1.24 -17.59
N HIS A 365 -19.26 -2.10 -16.92
CA HIS A 365 -20.06 -3.17 -17.53
C HIS A 365 -21.52 -2.82 -17.53
#